data_ba11e774ff1a4b2a35a464f4b20e521b
#
_entry.id   ba11e774ff1a4b2a35a464f4b20e521b
#
_cell.length_a   1.000
_cell.length_b   1.000
_cell.length_c   1.000
_cell.angle_alpha   90.00
_cell.angle_beta   90.00
_cell.angle_gamma   90.00
#
_symmetry.space_group_name_H-M   'P 1'
#
loop_
_entity.id
_entity.type
_entity.pdbx_description
1 polymer ?
#
loop_
_entity_poly.entity_id
_entity_poly.type
_entity_poly.pdbx_seq_one_letter_code
_entity_poly.pdbx_strand_id
1 'polypeptide(L)'
;MVLRVFLVEDSAAMRAHLIETLVDRASVAVVGIAETEKEASDWLDRNADRWDIALIDLFLREGTGAGVIEHCRERHPGQSVLVLTNHARDAALQQECKLLGADAVYHKALELDGLVAHCIALAATKPGSARQP
;
A
#
# COMPACT_ATOMS: atom_id res chain seq x y z
N MET A 1 -4.64 17.55 2.36
CA MET A 1 -3.38 16.83 2.45
C MET A 1 -3.33 15.70 1.44
N VAL A 2 -2.22 15.55 0.77
CA VAL A 2 -2.04 14.48 -0.22
C VAL A 2 -1.33 13.30 0.46
N LEU A 3 -1.91 12.10 0.38
CA LEU A 3 -1.27 10.90 0.91
C LEU A 3 -0.11 10.48 0.02
N ARG A 4 1.00 10.11 0.64
CA ARG A 4 2.20 9.64 -0.04
C ARG A 4 2.16 8.13 -0.09
N VAL A 5 2.12 7.57 -1.30
CA VAL A 5 2.01 6.12 -1.50
C VAL A 5 3.31 5.54 -2.02
N PHE A 6 3.81 4.51 -1.35
CA PHE A 6 4.88 3.66 -1.84
C PHE A 6 4.25 2.40 -2.43
N LEU A 7 4.51 2.12 -3.70
CA LEU A 7 3.86 1.03 -4.43
C LEU A 7 4.86 -0.09 -4.73
N VAL A 8 4.52 -1.29 -4.29
CA VAL A 8 5.31 -2.50 -4.56
C VAL A 8 4.51 -3.41 -5.49
N GLU A 9 4.86 -3.44 -6.76
CA GLU A 9 4.15 -4.17 -7.82
C GLU A 9 5.11 -4.43 -8.98
N ASP A 10 5.25 -5.68 -9.39
CA ASP A 10 6.19 -6.04 -10.45
C ASP A 10 5.61 -5.93 -11.87
N SER A 11 4.29 -5.86 -12.02
CA SER A 11 3.66 -5.69 -13.33
C SER A 11 3.59 -4.22 -13.72
N ALA A 12 4.26 -3.84 -14.79
CA ALA A 12 4.22 -2.46 -15.28
C ALA A 12 2.80 -2.01 -15.65
N ALA A 13 2.02 -2.91 -16.27
CA ALA A 13 0.64 -2.60 -16.64
C ALA A 13 -0.24 -2.37 -15.41
N MET A 14 -0.09 -3.23 -14.39
CA MET A 14 -0.85 -3.07 -13.15
C MET A 14 -0.45 -1.81 -12.40
N ARG A 15 0.85 -1.50 -12.35
CA ARG A 15 1.33 -0.25 -11.73
C ARG A 15 0.71 0.97 -12.39
N ALA A 16 0.72 1.02 -13.73
CA ALA A 16 0.17 2.16 -14.45
C ALA A 16 -1.32 2.34 -14.13
N HIS A 17 -2.06 1.24 -14.10
CA HIS A 17 -3.50 1.26 -13.80
C HIS A 17 -3.76 1.74 -12.37
N LEU A 18 -3.00 1.23 -11.41
CA LEU A 18 -3.14 1.62 -10.00
C LEU A 18 -2.79 3.09 -9.79
N ILE A 19 -1.70 3.55 -10.37
CA ILE A 19 -1.28 4.94 -10.23
C ILE A 19 -2.34 5.88 -10.80
N GLU A 20 -2.81 5.60 -12.01
CA GLU A 20 -3.85 6.40 -12.65
C GLU A 20 -5.11 6.45 -11.78
N THR A 21 -5.58 5.29 -11.32
CA THR A 21 -6.79 5.20 -10.51
C THR A 21 -6.65 5.98 -9.19
N LEU A 22 -5.55 5.78 -8.49
CA LEU A 22 -5.36 6.40 -7.18
C LEU A 22 -5.11 7.90 -7.28
N VAL A 23 -4.34 8.34 -8.25
CA VAL A 23 -4.09 9.77 -8.45
C VAL A 23 -5.39 10.49 -8.82
N ASP A 24 -6.16 9.93 -9.75
CA ASP A 24 -7.40 10.57 -10.21
C ASP A 24 -8.52 10.53 -9.16
N ARG A 25 -8.66 9.42 -8.44
CA ARG A 25 -9.81 9.21 -7.57
C ARG A 25 -9.55 9.48 -6.09
N ALA A 26 -8.32 9.37 -5.64
CA ALA A 26 -7.98 9.49 -4.22
C ALA A 26 -6.98 10.61 -3.94
N SER A 27 -6.54 11.33 -4.96
CA SER A 27 -5.61 12.45 -4.80
C SER A 27 -4.34 12.08 -4.04
N VAL A 28 -3.76 10.92 -4.37
CA VAL A 28 -2.51 10.49 -3.76
C VAL A 28 -1.31 10.91 -4.60
N ALA A 29 -0.14 10.96 -3.97
CA ALA A 29 1.13 11.11 -4.67
C ALA A 29 1.91 9.81 -4.53
N VAL A 30 2.34 9.21 -5.63
CA VAL A 30 3.18 8.01 -5.60
C VAL A 30 4.62 8.47 -5.44
N VAL A 31 5.21 8.17 -4.29
CA VAL A 31 6.54 8.68 -3.92
C VAL A 31 7.65 7.67 -4.16
N GLY A 32 7.31 6.42 -4.41
CA GLY A 32 8.29 5.39 -4.71
C GLY A 32 7.63 4.16 -5.31
N ILE A 33 8.41 3.40 -6.07
CA ILE A 33 7.97 2.17 -6.72
C ILE A 33 9.07 1.12 -6.53
N ALA A 34 8.67 -0.12 -6.24
CA ALA A 34 9.58 -1.25 -6.20
C ALA A 34 8.94 -2.45 -6.90
N GLU A 35 9.76 -3.26 -7.54
CA GLU A 35 9.30 -4.45 -8.26
C GLU A 35 9.67 -5.74 -7.56
N THR A 36 10.57 -5.67 -6.59
CA THR A 36 11.07 -6.85 -5.87
C THR A 36 11.09 -6.56 -4.37
N GLU A 37 11.17 -7.62 -3.59
CA GLU A 37 11.29 -7.48 -2.13
C GLU A 37 12.55 -6.69 -1.75
N LYS A 38 13.66 -6.95 -2.42
CA LYS A 38 14.92 -6.26 -2.12
C LYS A 38 14.82 -4.77 -2.40
N GLU A 39 14.29 -4.39 -3.57
CA GLU A 39 14.09 -2.98 -3.90
C GLU A 39 13.19 -2.29 -2.89
N ALA A 40 12.12 -2.97 -2.48
CA ALA A 40 11.18 -2.44 -1.50
C ALA A 40 11.86 -2.21 -0.16
N SER A 41 12.61 -3.20 0.33
CA SER A 41 13.31 -3.09 1.61
C SER A 41 14.34 -1.97 1.59
N ASP A 42 15.10 -1.85 0.49
CA ASP A 42 16.09 -0.79 0.34
C ASP A 42 15.43 0.59 0.33
N TRP A 43 14.31 0.73 -0.38
CA TRP A 43 13.58 1.99 -0.41
C TRP A 43 13.05 2.37 0.97
N LEU A 44 12.46 1.41 1.68
CA LEU A 44 11.91 1.64 3.02
C LEU A 44 12.98 2.05 4.02
N ASP A 45 14.16 1.44 3.93
CA ASP A 45 15.27 1.81 4.81
C ASP A 45 15.73 3.25 4.60
N ARG A 46 15.68 3.73 3.36
CA ARG A 46 16.11 5.08 3.02
C ARG A 46 15.02 6.13 3.17
N ASN A 47 13.77 5.73 3.31
CA ASN A 47 12.62 6.64 3.28
C ASN A 47 11.63 6.36 4.41
N ALA A 48 12.12 6.00 5.58
CA ALA A 48 11.29 5.52 6.70
C ALA A 48 10.09 6.42 7.03
N ASP A 49 10.27 7.74 6.96
CA ASP A 49 9.23 8.70 7.33
C ASP A 49 8.59 9.41 6.13
N ARG A 50 8.86 8.92 4.92
CA ARG A 50 8.46 9.64 3.71
C ARG A 50 7.27 9.04 2.99
N TRP A 51 6.54 8.15 3.65
CA TRP A 51 5.35 7.52 3.07
C TRP A 51 4.23 7.45 4.11
N ASP A 52 3.00 7.44 3.60
CA ASP A 52 1.80 7.30 4.44
C ASP A 52 1.14 5.94 4.22
N ILE A 53 1.20 5.41 3.01
CA ILE A 53 0.66 4.10 2.66
C ILE A 53 1.73 3.32 1.92
N ALA A 54 1.98 2.08 2.34
CA ALA A 54 2.69 1.10 1.54
C ALA A 54 1.64 0.16 0.94
N LEU A 55 1.55 0.16 -0.39
CA LEU A 55 0.60 -0.65 -1.12
C LEU A 55 1.39 -1.80 -1.76
N ILE A 56 1.15 -3.02 -1.29
CA ILE A 56 2.03 -4.14 -1.56
C ILE A 56 1.31 -5.29 -2.25
N ASP A 57 1.80 -5.67 -3.44
CA ASP A 57 1.40 -6.91 -4.09
C ASP A 57 2.02 -8.07 -3.31
N LEU A 58 1.20 -9.02 -2.93
CA LEU A 58 1.66 -10.16 -2.13
C LEU A 58 2.56 -11.11 -2.91
N PHE A 59 2.31 -11.29 -4.20
CA PHE A 59 3.07 -12.22 -5.05
C PHE A 59 3.95 -11.47 -6.02
N LEU A 60 5.23 -11.37 -5.70
CA LEU A 60 6.21 -10.68 -6.52
C LEU A 60 7.02 -11.69 -7.33
N ARG A 61 7.56 -11.22 -8.47
CA ARG A 61 8.44 -12.02 -9.31
C ARG A 61 9.70 -12.46 -8.58
N GLU A 62 10.26 -11.59 -7.73
CA GLU A 62 11.43 -11.88 -6.93
C GLU A 62 11.17 -11.49 -5.48
N GLY A 63 11.32 -12.44 -4.56
CA GLY A 63 10.98 -12.25 -3.17
C GLY A 63 9.46 -12.33 -2.97
N THR A 64 9.00 -11.84 -1.84
CA THR A 64 7.58 -11.93 -1.48
C THR A 64 7.07 -10.61 -0.92
N GLY A 65 5.79 -10.33 -1.15
CA GLY A 65 5.12 -9.21 -0.48
C GLY A 65 5.05 -9.41 1.03
N ALA A 66 4.96 -10.66 1.47
CA ALA A 66 4.98 -10.97 2.90
C ALA A 66 6.24 -10.44 3.59
N GLY A 67 7.40 -10.60 2.95
CA GLY A 67 8.66 -10.06 3.46
C GLY A 67 8.64 -8.54 3.53
N VAL A 68 8.00 -7.88 2.56
CA VAL A 68 7.87 -6.43 2.58
C VAL A 68 6.96 -5.98 3.74
N ILE A 69 5.84 -6.67 3.96
CA ILE A 69 4.93 -6.37 5.07
C ILE A 69 5.69 -6.45 6.39
N GLU A 70 6.45 -7.51 6.58
CA GLU A 70 7.26 -7.70 7.78
C GLU A 70 8.26 -6.56 7.96
N HIS A 71 8.87 -6.10 6.87
CA HIS A 71 9.82 -5.00 6.91
C HIS A 71 9.17 -3.68 7.33
N CYS A 72 7.85 -3.53 7.10
CA CYS A 72 7.07 -2.36 7.50
C CYS A 72 6.48 -2.49 8.90
N ARG A 73 6.74 -3.58 9.61
CA ARG A 73 6.05 -3.86 10.88
C ARG A 73 6.28 -2.78 11.92
N GLU A 74 7.50 -2.29 12.04
CA GLU A 74 7.84 -1.22 12.95
C GLU A 74 7.71 0.12 12.26
N ARG A 75 6.52 0.67 12.28
CA ARG A 75 6.21 1.96 11.67
C ARG A 75 5.44 2.82 12.67
N HIS A 76 5.36 4.11 12.40
CA HIS A 76 4.58 4.97 13.29
C HIS A 76 3.08 4.91 12.94
N PRO A 77 2.20 5.33 13.87
CA PRO A 77 0.74 5.16 13.70
C PRO A 77 0.12 5.83 12.48
N GLY A 78 0.78 6.84 11.94
CA GLY A 78 0.30 7.52 10.75
C GLY A 78 0.55 6.77 9.45
N GLN A 79 1.24 5.63 9.50
CA GLN A 79 1.58 4.84 8.32
C GLN A 79 0.73 3.58 8.26
N SER A 80 0.19 3.27 7.09
CA SER A 80 -0.66 2.11 6.86
C SER A 80 -0.07 1.19 5.81
N VAL A 81 -0.26 -0.11 5.99
CA VAL A 81 0.16 -1.14 5.04
C VAL A 81 -1.08 -1.81 4.45
N LEU A 82 -1.27 -1.67 3.15
CA LEU A 82 -2.40 -2.25 2.43
C LEU A 82 -1.89 -3.26 1.43
N VAL A 83 -2.54 -4.42 1.37
CA VAL A 83 -2.12 -5.52 0.49
C VAL A 83 -3.08 -5.66 -0.68
N LEU A 84 -2.51 -5.88 -1.86
CA LEU A 84 -3.26 -6.21 -3.08
C LEU A 84 -2.92 -7.64 -3.50
N THR A 85 -3.95 -8.43 -3.78
CA THR A 85 -3.75 -9.81 -4.24
C THR A 85 -5.00 -10.31 -4.97
N ASN A 86 -4.81 -11.21 -5.92
CA ASN A 86 -5.95 -11.90 -6.55
C ASN A 86 -6.56 -12.96 -5.63
N HIS A 87 -5.93 -13.23 -4.49
CA HIS A 87 -6.39 -14.20 -3.50
C HIS A 87 -6.97 -13.55 -2.24
N ALA A 88 -7.48 -12.32 -2.36
CA ALA A 88 -7.94 -11.54 -1.22
C ALA A 88 -9.12 -12.18 -0.47
N ARG A 89 -9.85 -13.09 -1.12
CA ARG A 89 -11.00 -13.77 -0.50
C ARG A 89 -10.63 -15.04 0.26
N ASP A 90 -9.37 -15.45 0.19
CA ASP A 90 -8.86 -16.57 0.98
C ASP A 90 -8.72 -16.13 2.43
N ALA A 91 -9.55 -16.68 3.31
CA ALA A 91 -9.57 -16.29 4.72
C ALA A 91 -8.24 -16.58 5.42
N ALA A 92 -7.59 -17.67 5.09
CA ALA A 92 -6.29 -18.01 5.69
C ALA A 92 -5.22 -17.00 5.28
N LEU A 93 -5.24 -16.57 4.02
CA LEU A 93 -4.31 -15.58 3.50
C LEU A 93 -4.53 -14.21 4.16
N GLN A 94 -5.79 -13.80 4.32
CA GLN A 94 -6.14 -12.57 5.00
C GLN A 94 -5.61 -12.57 6.44
N GLN A 95 -5.81 -13.67 7.14
CA GLN A 95 -5.35 -13.81 8.51
C GLN A 95 -3.82 -13.73 8.58
N GLU A 96 -3.13 -14.41 7.68
CA GLU A 96 -1.68 -14.39 7.62
C GLU A 96 -1.15 -12.97 7.39
N CYS A 97 -1.73 -12.24 6.45
CA CYS A 97 -1.33 -10.85 6.17
C CYS A 97 -1.50 -9.96 7.39
N LYS A 98 -2.61 -10.11 8.11
CA LYS A 98 -2.87 -9.34 9.31
C LYS A 98 -1.87 -9.67 10.42
N LEU A 99 -1.53 -10.94 10.58
CA LEU A 99 -0.53 -11.36 11.57
C LEU A 99 0.86 -10.81 11.24
N LEU A 100 1.18 -10.65 9.96
CA LEU A 100 2.43 -10.03 9.53
C LEU A 100 2.46 -8.52 9.75
N GLY A 101 1.30 -7.89 9.91
CA GLY A 101 1.19 -6.47 10.21
C GLY A 101 0.43 -5.63 9.18
N ALA A 102 -0.23 -6.25 8.20
CA ALA A 102 -1.03 -5.51 7.22
C ALA A 102 -2.30 -4.96 7.87
N ASP A 103 -2.69 -3.76 7.46
CA ASP A 103 -3.91 -3.13 7.96
C ASP A 103 -5.16 -3.59 7.20
N ALA A 104 -5.02 -3.92 5.92
CA ALA A 104 -6.13 -4.41 5.11
C ALA A 104 -5.62 -5.15 3.88
N VAL A 105 -6.50 -6.00 3.30
CA VAL A 105 -6.22 -6.79 2.10
C VAL A 105 -7.32 -6.55 1.10
N TYR A 106 -6.97 -6.21 -0.14
CA TYR A 106 -7.93 -5.93 -1.22
C TYR A 106 -7.65 -6.79 -2.44
N HIS A 107 -8.71 -7.19 -3.14
CA HIS A 107 -8.60 -7.91 -4.41
C HIS A 107 -8.16 -6.95 -5.51
N LYS A 108 -7.10 -7.32 -6.25
CA LYS A 108 -6.49 -6.48 -7.30
C LYS A 108 -7.47 -6.02 -8.38
N ALA A 109 -8.41 -6.87 -8.75
CA ALA A 109 -9.35 -6.58 -9.83
C ALA A 109 -10.74 -6.19 -9.35
N LEU A 110 -11.20 -6.74 -8.22
CA LEU A 110 -12.60 -6.62 -7.80
C LEU A 110 -12.83 -5.59 -6.70
N GLU A 111 -11.79 -5.15 -6.02
CA GLU A 111 -11.95 -4.30 -4.84
C GLU A 111 -11.19 -2.96 -4.92
N LEU A 112 -10.93 -2.47 -6.15
CA LEU A 112 -10.26 -1.18 -6.30
C LEU A 112 -11.08 -0.02 -5.73
N ASP A 113 -12.41 -0.11 -5.81
CA ASP A 113 -13.28 0.92 -5.21
C ASP A 113 -13.11 0.95 -3.69
N GLY A 114 -12.99 -0.20 -3.06
CA GLY A 114 -12.73 -0.30 -1.62
C GLY A 114 -11.37 0.31 -1.25
N LEU A 115 -10.36 0.03 -2.06
CA LEU A 115 -9.03 0.61 -1.88
C LEU A 115 -9.06 2.13 -1.98
N VAL A 116 -9.72 2.66 -3.00
CA VAL A 116 -9.87 4.12 -3.18
C VAL A 116 -10.57 4.74 -1.97
N ALA A 117 -11.67 4.13 -1.53
CA ALA A 117 -12.41 4.62 -0.37
C ALA A 117 -11.55 4.61 0.90
N HIS A 118 -10.72 3.58 1.07
CA HIS A 118 -9.81 3.49 2.21
C HIS A 118 -8.79 4.64 2.19
N CYS A 119 -8.21 4.92 1.02
CA CYS A 119 -7.25 6.02 0.88
C CYS A 119 -7.90 7.36 1.18
N ILE A 120 -9.11 7.59 0.71
CA ILE A 120 -9.85 8.82 0.97
C ILE A 120 -10.10 8.96 2.48
N ALA A 121 -10.52 7.89 3.13
CA ALA A 121 -10.76 7.90 4.58
C ALA A 121 -9.48 8.19 5.37
N LEU A 122 -8.35 7.60 4.97
CA LEU A 122 -7.07 7.86 5.63
C LEU A 122 -6.64 9.32 5.46
N ALA A 123 -6.83 9.90 4.28
CA ALA A 123 -6.51 11.31 4.05
C ALA A 123 -7.31 12.21 4.98
N ALA A 124 -8.57 11.88 5.22
CA ALA A 124 -9.45 12.67 6.09
C ALA A 124 -9.03 12.62 7.56
N THR A 125 -8.30 11.58 7.98
CA THR A 125 -7.87 11.44 9.37
C THR A 125 -6.50 12.02 9.66
N LYS A 126 -5.76 12.46 8.62
CA LYS A 126 -4.41 13.00 8.82
C LYS A 126 -4.45 14.35 9.53
N PRO A 127 -3.48 14.61 10.43
CA PRO A 127 -3.39 15.92 11.07
C PRO A 127 -3.27 17.03 10.03
N GLY A 128 -4.05 18.08 10.20
CA GLY A 128 -4.09 19.20 9.28
C GLY A 128 -5.11 19.06 8.17
N SER A 129 -5.49 17.86 7.76
CA SER A 129 -6.49 17.65 6.71
C SER A 129 -7.88 18.00 7.19
N ALA A 130 -8.27 17.47 8.33
CA ALA A 130 -9.61 17.64 8.90
C ALA A 130 -9.82 19.03 9.47
N ARG A 131 -8.77 19.82 9.59
CA ARG A 131 -8.84 21.15 10.19
C ARG A 131 -8.65 22.27 9.18
N GLN A 132 -8.75 21.98 7.92
CA GLN A 132 -8.64 23.00 6.91
C GLN A 132 -9.84 23.96 7.06
N PRO A 133 -9.56 25.23 7.31
CA PRO A 133 -10.65 26.19 7.43
C PRO A 133 -11.39 26.39 6.12
#